data_2a998b957aa1445c367e66ee05c1570d
#
_entry.id   2a998b957aa1445c367e66ee05c1570d
#
_cell.length_a   1.000
_cell.length_b   1.000
_cell.length_c   1.000
_cell.angle_alpha   90.00
_cell.angle_beta   90.00
_cell.angle_gamma   90.00
#
_symmetry.space_group_name_H-M   'P 1'
#
loop_
_entity.id
_entity.type
_entity.pdbx_description
1 polymer ?
#
loop_
_entity_poly.entity_id
_entity_poly.type
_entity_poly.pdbx_seq_one_letter_code
_entity_poly.pdbx_strand_id
1 'polypeptide(L)'
;MVFIALPALQRNQRDTQRKNDASRLKDAIERYKGNNRGSLPFGDEYSTQRSDLNPFLVSYLNSDNGEFKDPSGGFYNFKFNSPSIASSTRWRFEGRFDTNIDINRGKKCDGEYIIPEKGRNSYTIYVKLEGGRYCIDG
;
A
#
# COMPACT_ATOMS: atom_id res chain seq x y z
N MET A 1 8.87 -17.79 30.99
CA MET A 1 9.06 -16.32 30.92
C MET A 1 8.83 -15.86 29.50
N VAL A 2 7.95 -14.92 29.33
CA VAL A 2 7.50 -14.46 28.01
C VAL A 2 8.22 -13.22 27.52
N PHE A 3 9.17 -12.67 28.27
CA PHE A 3 9.79 -11.40 27.94
C PHE A 3 10.61 -11.44 26.64
N ILE A 4 11.22 -12.57 26.31
CA ILE A 4 12.07 -12.68 25.12
C ILE A 4 11.21 -12.67 23.84
N ALA A 5 10.01 -13.20 23.90
CA ALA A 5 9.12 -13.30 22.75
C ALA A 5 8.35 -11.99 22.49
N LEU A 6 8.28 -11.09 23.47
CA LEU A 6 7.42 -9.90 23.38
C LEU A 6 7.79 -8.95 22.24
N PRO A 7 9.06 -8.60 22.00
CA PRO A 7 9.40 -7.72 20.88
C PRO A 7 9.02 -8.31 19.52
N ALA A 8 9.24 -9.60 19.33
CA ALA A 8 8.86 -10.29 18.08
C ALA A 8 7.34 -10.31 17.91
N LEU A 9 6.61 -10.55 19.00
CA LEU A 9 5.15 -10.54 18.97
C LEU A 9 4.61 -9.15 18.60
N GLN A 10 5.16 -8.11 19.19
CA GLN A 10 4.78 -6.73 18.92
C GLN A 10 5.04 -6.38 17.46
N ARG A 11 6.19 -6.78 16.92
CA ARG A 11 6.51 -6.57 15.51
C ARG A 11 5.52 -7.28 14.61
N ASN A 12 5.18 -8.52 14.93
CA ASN A 12 4.21 -9.29 14.14
C ASN A 12 2.83 -8.65 14.19
N GLN A 13 2.44 -8.11 15.32
CA GLN A 13 1.17 -7.39 15.44
C GLN A 13 1.14 -6.13 14.58
N ARG A 14 2.24 -5.36 14.56
CA ARG A 14 2.34 -4.19 13.68
C ARG A 14 2.28 -4.58 12.22
N ASP A 15 2.99 -5.64 11.83
CA ASP A 15 2.99 -6.11 10.44
C ASP A 15 1.60 -6.63 10.03
N THR A 16 0.90 -7.32 10.93
CA THR A 16 -0.49 -7.75 10.68
C THR A 16 -1.39 -6.55 10.46
N GLN A 17 -1.23 -5.49 11.26
CA GLN A 17 -2.01 -4.27 11.07
C GLN A 17 -1.71 -3.63 9.72
N ARG A 18 -0.44 -3.61 9.29
CA ARG A 18 -0.06 -3.08 7.98
C ARG A 18 -0.71 -3.85 6.84
N LYS A 19 -0.78 -5.18 6.96
CA LYS A 19 -1.48 -6.01 5.97
C LYS A 19 -2.98 -5.71 5.96
N ASN A 20 -3.57 -5.53 7.13
CA ASN A 20 -4.98 -5.15 7.25
C ASN A 20 -5.24 -3.79 6.62
N ASP A 21 -4.34 -2.83 6.82
CA ASP A 21 -4.45 -1.51 6.20
C ASP A 21 -4.37 -1.59 4.68
N ALA A 22 -3.50 -2.45 4.14
CA ALA A 22 -3.43 -2.69 2.71
C ALA A 22 -4.74 -3.25 2.17
N SER A 23 -5.36 -4.19 2.88
CA SER A 23 -6.65 -4.77 2.50
C SER A 23 -7.77 -3.74 2.57
N ARG A 24 -7.77 -2.89 3.59
CA ARG A 24 -8.74 -1.78 3.71
C ARG A 24 -8.58 -0.80 2.55
N LEU A 25 -7.34 -0.51 2.17
CA LEU A 25 -7.06 0.35 1.04
C LEU A 25 -7.59 -0.25 -0.27
N LYS A 26 -7.36 -1.54 -0.48
CA LYS A 26 -7.91 -2.23 -1.65
C LYS A 26 -9.43 -2.16 -1.67
N ASP A 27 -10.09 -2.43 -0.55
CA ASP A 27 -11.55 -2.35 -0.46
C ASP A 27 -12.05 -0.94 -0.78
N ALA A 28 -11.34 0.08 -0.32
CA ALA A 28 -11.69 1.47 -0.61
C ALA A 28 -11.55 1.78 -2.10
N ILE A 29 -10.49 1.29 -2.74
CA ILE A 29 -10.29 1.47 -4.18
C ILE A 29 -11.40 0.77 -4.96
N GLU A 30 -11.78 -0.45 -4.57
CA GLU A 30 -12.84 -1.19 -5.24
C GLU A 30 -14.20 -0.51 -5.07
N ARG A 31 -14.47 0.08 -3.90
CA ARG A 31 -15.70 0.87 -3.69
C ARG A 31 -15.68 2.13 -4.56
N TYR A 32 -14.55 2.78 -4.67
CA TYR A 32 -14.42 3.95 -5.54
C TYR A 32 -14.69 3.56 -7.00
N LYS A 33 -14.12 2.46 -7.46
CA LYS A 33 -14.36 1.95 -8.81
C LYS A 33 -15.85 1.70 -9.05
N GLY A 34 -16.51 1.09 -8.08
CA GLY A 34 -17.96 0.84 -8.17
C GLY A 34 -18.78 2.11 -8.27
N ASN A 35 -18.32 3.19 -7.62
CA ASN A 35 -19.02 4.48 -7.61
C ASN A 35 -18.63 5.39 -8.79
N ASN A 36 -17.58 5.05 -9.54
CA ASN A 36 -17.00 5.92 -10.56
C ASN A 36 -16.77 5.19 -11.89
N ARG A 37 -17.66 4.26 -12.22
CA ARG A 37 -17.67 3.56 -13.51
C ARG A 37 -16.38 2.80 -13.81
N GLY A 38 -15.78 2.22 -12.79
CA GLY A 38 -14.54 1.45 -12.94
C GLY A 38 -13.26 2.28 -12.95
N SER A 39 -13.36 3.59 -12.79
CA SER A 39 -12.18 4.46 -12.75
C SER A 39 -11.43 4.29 -11.42
N LEU A 40 -10.10 4.36 -11.48
CA LEU A 40 -9.26 4.36 -10.29
C LEU A 40 -9.19 5.77 -9.70
N PRO A 41 -8.98 5.89 -8.38
CA PRO A 41 -8.88 7.20 -7.71
C PRO A 41 -7.53 7.89 -7.92
N PHE A 42 -6.67 7.37 -8.77
CA PHE A 42 -5.36 7.93 -9.08
C PHE A 42 -5.03 7.72 -10.56
N GLY A 43 -4.16 8.57 -11.10
CA GLY A 43 -3.76 8.53 -12.50
C GLY A 43 -2.51 7.70 -12.74
N ASP A 44 -1.89 7.91 -13.91
CA ASP A 44 -0.67 7.21 -14.33
C ASP A 44 0.61 7.96 -13.94
N GLU A 45 0.49 9.19 -13.48
CA GLU A 45 1.64 10.03 -13.19
C GLU A 45 2.28 9.66 -11.86
N TYR A 46 3.59 9.82 -11.79
CA TYR A 46 4.30 9.68 -10.52
C TYR A 46 3.93 10.82 -9.58
N SER A 47 3.59 10.47 -8.35
CA SER A 47 3.34 11.45 -7.31
C SER A 47 3.57 10.83 -5.94
N THR A 48 3.80 11.70 -4.96
CA THR A 48 3.90 11.29 -3.55
C THR A 48 2.95 12.14 -2.74
N GLN A 49 2.32 11.53 -1.74
CA GLN A 49 1.39 12.25 -0.89
C GLN A 49 1.24 11.53 0.46
N ARG A 50 1.21 12.31 1.52
CA ARG A 50 0.90 11.77 2.85
C ARG A 50 -0.58 11.38 2.90
N SER A 51 -0.89 10.29 3.59
CA SER A 51 -2.23 9.69 3.57
C SER A 51 -3.32 10.62 4.08
N ASP A 52 -3.02 11.49 5.04
CA ASP A 52 -4.01 12.40 5.60
C ASP A 52 -4.34 13.58 4.68
N LEU A 53 -3.58 13.75 3.59
CA LEU A 53 -3.78 14.84 2.64
C LEU A 53 -4.43 14.40 1.33
N ASN A 54 -4.59 13.09 1.13
CA ASN A 54 -5.17 12.57 -0.11
C ASN A 54 -6.69 12.59 -0.01
N PRO A 55 -7.41 13.32 -0.89
CA PRO A 55 -8.87 13.45 -0.79
C PRO A 55 -9.63 12.13 -0.84
N PHE A 56 -9.18 11.18 -1.66
CA PHE A 56 -9.79 9.86 -1.74
C PHE A 56 -9.67 9.12 -0.40
N LEU A 57 -8.48 9.14 0.20
CA LEU A 57 -8.23 8.42 1.46
C LEU A 57 -8.97 9.08 2.61
N VAL A 58 -9.04 10.40 2.63
CA VAL A 58 -9.83 11.13 3.63
C VAL A 58 -11.30 10.73 3.54
N SER A 59 -11.85 10.68 2.32
CA SER A 59 -13.27 10.37 2.11
C SER A 59 -13.61 8.92 2.40
N TYR A 60 -12.74 7.98 2.03
CA TYR A 60 -13.05 6.55 2.08
C TYR A 60 -12.50 5.84 3.30
N LEU A 61 -11.43 6.36 3.91
CA LEU A 61 -10.76 5.71 5.03
C LEU A 61 -10.60 6.61 6.26
N ASN A 62 -11.16 7.82 6.23
CA ASN A 62 -11.02 8.79 7.32
C ASN A 62 -9.56 8.98 7.76
N SER A 63 -8.67 9.04 6.78
CA SER A 63 -7.22 9.06 7.04
C SER A 63 -6.77 10.31 7.81
N ASP A 64 -7.52 11.39 7.74
CA ASP A 64 -7.22 12.62 8.48
C ASP A 64 -7.55 12.49 9.98
N ASN A 65 -8.41 11.54 10.37
CA ASN A 65 -8.77 11.29 11.75
C ASN A 65 -7.81 10.36 12.48
N GLY A 66 -6.76 9.89 11.80
CA GLY A 66 -5.83 8.94 12.38
C GLY A 66 -6.31 7.50 12.35
N GLU A 67 -7.40 7.21 11.66
CA GLU A 67 -7.91 5.85 11.51
C GLU A 67 -7.12 5.01 10.51
N PHE A 68 -6.32 5.66 9.68
CA PHE A 68 -5.48 5.02 8.68
C PHE A 68 -4.04 5.50 8.85
N LYS A 69 -3.35 4.91 9.83
CA LYS A 69 -1.97 5.24 10.20
C LYS A 69 -1.14 4.00 10.33
N ASP A 70 0.16 4.16 10.15
CA ASP A 70 1.11 3.10 10.50
C ASP A 70 1.02 2.82 12.00
N PRO A 71 1.03 1.55 12.42
CA PRO A 71 0.94 1.20 13.84
C PRO A 71 2.10 1.72 14.69
N SER A 72 3.20 2.16 14.09
CA SER A 72 4.30 2.79 14.82
C SER A 72 4.06 4.28 15.09
N GLY A 73 2.95 4.85 14.60
CA GLY A 73 2.45 6.17 15.00
C GLY A 73 2.45 7.26 13.95
N GLY A 74 3.05 7.06 12.79
CA GLY A 74 3.09 8.06 11.73
C GLY A 74 2.04 7.81 10.65
N PHE A 75 1.76 8.83 9.87
CA PHE A 75 0.95 8.65 8.68
C PHE A 75 1.74 7.90 7.62
N TYR A 76 1.03 7.08 6.82
CA TYR A 76 1.63 6.50 5.64
C TYR A 76 1.91 7.57 4.61
N ASN A 77 2.99 7.41 3.85
CA ASN A 77 3.25 8.19 2.65
C ASN A 77 2.98 7.31 1.43
N PHE A 78 2.20 7.81 0.50
CA PHE A 78 1.90 7.08 -0.72
C PHE A 78 2.81 7.53 -1.84
N LYS A 79 3.34 6.54 -2.57
CA LYS A 79 4.06 6.75 -3.81
C LYS A 79 3.24 6.14 -4.93
N PHE A 80 2.77 6.98 -5.84
CA PHE A 80 1.96 6.52 -6.97
C PHE A 80 2.85 6.41 -8.19
N ASN A 81 2.84 5.25 -8.84
CA ASN A 81 3.49 5.02 -10.13
C ASN A 81 4.98 5.38 -10.13
N SER A 82 5.73 4.85 -9.16
CA SER A 82 7.17 5.11 -9.04
C SER A 82 7.91 4.71 -10.32
N PRO A 83 8.81 5.58 -10.84
CA PRO A 83 9.51 5.29 -12.09
C PRO A 83 10.32 4.00 -12.08
N SER A 84 10.96 3.67 -10.96
CA SER A 84 11.73 2.44 -10.84
C SER A 84 10.86 1.18 -10.97
N ILE A 85 9.62 1.24 -10.49
CA ILE A 85 8.67 0.15 -10.62
C ILE A 85 8.09 0.13 -12.03
N ALA A 86 7.73 1.29 -12.57
CA ALA A 86 7.13 1.40 -13.89
C ALA A 86 8.04 0.87 -14.99
N SER A 87 9.35 1.10 -14.89
CA SER A 87 10.32 0.67 -15.88
C SER A 87 10.83 -0.74 -15.71
N SER A 88 10.46 -1.44 -14.63
CA SER A 88 10.95 -2.78 -14.34
C SER A 88 10.04 -3.85 -14.91
N THR A 89 10.64 -4.95 -15.36
CA THR A 89 9.91 -6.16 -15.74
C THR A 89 9.61 -7.03 -14.52
N ARG A 90 10.39 -6.87 -13.46
CA ARG A 90 10.19 -7.54 -12.19
C ARG A 90 10.86 -6.72 -11.10
N TRP A 91 10.09 -6.26 -10.13
CA TRP A 91 10.59 -5.35 -9.09
C TRP A 91 10.25 -5.89 -7.71
N ARG A 92 11.19 -5.78 -6.78
CA ARG A 92 10.98 -6.07 -5.38
C ARG A 92 11.70 -5.01 -4.54
N PHE A 93 11.10 -4.61 -3.44
CA PHE A 93 11.72 -3.68 -2.52
C PHE A 93 12.90 -4.35 -1.81
N GLU A 94 14.07 -3.74 -1.89
CA GLU A 94 15.31 -4.24 -1.27
C GLU A 94 15.87 -3.30 -0.21
N GLY A 95 15.23 -2.17 0.02
CA GLY A 95 15.71 -1.16 0.97
C GLY A 95 15.36 -1.47 2.41
N ARG A 96 15.64 -0.49 3.27
CA ARG A 96 15.26 -0.57 4.67
C ARG A 96 13.75 -0.35 4.82
N PHE A 97 13.18 -0.92 5.89
CA PHE A 97 11.79 -0.68 6.22
C PHE A 97 11.47 0.81 6.25
N ASP A 98 10.36 1.19 5.65
CA ASP A 98 9.79 2.52 5.74
C ASP A 98 8.26 2.43 5.73
N THR A 99 7.58 3.54 5.98
CA THR A 99 6.12 3.61 6.02
C THR A 99 5.51 4.06 4.70
N ASN A 100 6.25 3.97 3.60
CA ASN A 100 5.72 4.28 2.29
C ASN A 100 4.92 3.10 1.74
N ILE A 101 3.77 3.40 1.17
CA ILE A 101 2.96 2.44 0.44
C ILE A 101 3.08 2.79 -1.04
N ASP A 102 3.50 1.82 -1.85
CA ASP A 102 3.64 2.00 -3.29
C ASP A 102 2.38 1.50 -3.98
N ILE A 103 1.74 2.36 -4.76
CA ILE A 103 0.57 2.02 -5.56
C ILE A 103 0.92 2.25 -7.02
N ASN A 104 0.76 1.22 -7.85
CA ASN A 104 1.18 1.27 -9.25
C ASN A 104 0.09 0.73 -10.14
N ARG A 105 -0.21 1.46 -11.22
CA ARG A 105 -1.13 1.02 -12.26
C ARG A 105 -0.41 0.15 -13.28
N GLY A 106 -1.16 -0.73 -13.93
CA GLY A 106 -0.61 -1.59 -14.97
C GLY A 106 0.35 -2.64 -14.43
N LYS A 107 0.20 -3.02 -13.19
CA LYS A 107 1.06 -3.98 -12.51
C LYS A 107 0.23 -5.00 -11.74
N LYS A 108 0.85 -6.14 -11.45
CA LYS A 108 0.25 -7.15 -10.57
C LYS A 108 1.32 -7.75 -9.67
N CYS A 109 0.87 -8.44 -8.63
CA CYS A 109 1.77 -9.10 -7.69
C CYS A 109 2.19 -10.47 -8.20
N ASP A 110 3.45 -10.81 -7.91
CA ASP A 110 4.01 -12.14 -8.11
C ASP A 110 4.81 -12.46 -6.84
N GLY A 111 4.11 -12.97 -5.82
CA GLY A 111 4.69 -13.10 -4.48
C GLY A 111 5.04 -11.74 -3.90
N GLU A 112 6.31 -11.55 -3.55
CA GLU A 112 6.83 -10.27 -3.08
C GLU A 112 7.33 -9.37 -4.21
N TYR A 113 7.13 -9.77 -5.46
CA TYR A 113 7.55 -9.01 -6.64
C TYR A 113 6.36 -8.33 -7.29
N ILE A 114 6.64 -7.26 -8.01
CA ILE A 114 5.70 -6.58 -8.89
C ILE A 114 6.13 -6.81 -10.32
N ILE A 115 5.18 -7.25 -11.17
CA ILE A 115 5.43 -7.49 -12.58
C ILE A 115 4.38 -6.74 -13.42
N PRO A 116 4.65 -6.49 -14.72
CA PRO A 116 3.70 -5.81 -15.58
C PRO A 116 2.40 -6.60 -15.77
N GLU A 117 1.30 -5.90 -15.91
CA GLU A 117 -0.01 -6.46 -16.22
C GLU A 117 -0.68 -5.64 -17.31
N LYS A 118 -1.30 -6.32 -18.26
CA LYS A 118 -2.03 -5.67 -19.34
C LYS A 118 -3.48 -5.46 -18.91
N GLY A 119 -3.80 -4.32 -18.36
CA GLY A 119 -5.16 -4.01 -17.97
C GLY A 119 -5.26 -2.54 -17.59
N ARG A 120 -6.33 -1.90 -18.06
CA ARG A 120 -6.51 -0.47 -17.83
C ARG A 120 -6.61 -0.09 -16.36
N ASN A 121 -7.27 -0.94 -15.59
CA ASN A 121 -7.57 -0.66 -14.20
C ASN A 121 -6.90 -1.65 -13.25
N SER A 122 -5.86 -2.34 -13.72
CA SER A 122 -5.04 -3.16 -12.83
C SER A 122 -4.14 -2.25 -12.00
N TYR A 123 -3.94 -2.63 -10.76
CA TYR A 123 -3.07 -1.89 -9.84
C TYR A 123 -2.51 -2.83 -8.79
N THR A 124 -1.42 -2.41 -8.15
CA THR A 124 -0.85 -3.10 -7.00
C THR A 124 -0.73 -2.15 -5.83
N ILE A 125 -0.85 -2.71 -4.63
CA ILE A 125 -0.57 -2.04 -3.37
C ILE A 125 0.59 -2.80 -2.74
N TYR A 126 1.70 -2.13 -2.49
CA TYR A 126 2.92 -2.74 -1.97
C TYR A 126 3.27 -2.10 -0.64
N VAL A 127 3.33 -2.91 0.40
CA VAL A 127 3.59 -2.46 1.77
C VAL A 127 4.86 -3.11 2.29
N LYS A 128 5.75 -2.31 2.85
CA LYS A 128 6.93 -2.81 3.54
C LYS A 128 6.54 -3.24 4.94
N LEU A 129 7.06 -4.36 5.37
CA LEU A 129 6.86 -4.88 6.72
C LEU A 129 8.20 -4.92 7.43
N GLU A 130 8.18 -4.92 8.75
CA GLU A 130 9.41 -5.09 9.53
C GLU A 130 9.99 -6.48 9.31
N GLY A 131 9.15 -7.48 9.05
CA GLY A 131 9.55 -8.86 8.81
C GLY A 131 9.45 -9.30 7.34
N GLY A 132 9.35 -8.36 6.39
CA GLY A 132 9.26 -8.73 4.98
C GLY A 132 8.53 -7.70 4.13
N ARG A 133 7.74 -8.19 3.19
CA ARG A 133 7.01 -7.36 2.23
C ARG A 133 5.64 -7.97 1.98
N TYR A 134 4.69 -7.14 1.58
CA TYR A 134 3.35 -7.60 1.27
C TYR A 134 2.85 -6.90 0.01
N CYS A 135 2.43 -7.67 -0.97
CA CYS A 135 1.85 -7.17 -2.21
C CYS A 135 0.44 -7.70 -2.37
N ILE A 136 -0.49 -6.82 -2.69
CA ILE A 136 -1.87 -7.18 -3.00
C ILE A 136 -2.28 -6.45 -4.26
N ASP A 137 -3.07 -7.07 -5.12
CA ASP A 137 -3.49 -6.46 -6.37
C ASP A 137 -5.00 -6.51 -6.57
N GLY A 138 -5.45 -5.67 -7.46
CA GLY A 138 -6.87 -5.58 -7.83
C GLY A 138 -7.10 -5.52 -9.32
#